data_548d26c0e3f5e37ac78890a2954fa139
#
_entry.id   548d26c0e3f5e37ac78890a2954fa139
#
_cell.length_a   1.000
_cell.length_b   1.000
_cell.length_c   1.000
_cell.angle_alpha   90.00
_cell.angle_beta   90.00
_cell.angle_gamma   90.00
#
_symmetry.space_group_name_H-M   'P 1'
#
loop_
_entity.id
_entity.type
_entity.pdbx_description
1 polymer ?
#
loop_
_entity_poly.entity_id
_entity_poly.type
_entity_poly.pdbx_seq_one_letter_code
_entity_poly.pdbx_strand_id
1 'polypeptide(L)'
;MTKIAKQLTELIGNTPLLELNKYSQSKGLETPVIAKVEFFNPGGSVKDRIALAMIEDAEAKGILKPGATIIEPTSGNTGVGLALVSAVKGYHLILTMPETMSIERRNLVKAYGAEVRLTSGKDGMPGAIRAAEELRDSIPGAVILQQFENAANPAKHYETTGPEIWRDTDGKVDIFVGGVGTGGTISGTGKYLKEQNPNVKIIAVEPKSSAVLNGQPSGPHKIQGIGAGFIPKTYNSDVIDEVFDVENDEAIRTGREIAQSEGLLVGISAGAALFAAIQVAKRPENKGKKIVVLLPDTGERYLSTVLYAFEDYPL
;
A
#
# COMPACT_ATOMS: atom_id res chain seq x y z
N MET A 1 -31.62 10.36 -1.89
CA MET A 1 -30.91 9.34 -2.69
C MET A 1 -30.63 8.15 -1.78
N THR A 2 -30.91 6.93 -2.22
CA THR A 2 -30.57 5.71 -1.48
C THR A 2 -29.05 5.54 -1.44
N LYS A 3 -28.52 5.25 -0.22
CA LYS A 3 -27.06 5.01 -0.01
C LYS A 3 -26.70 3.53 -0.09
N ILE A 4 -27.50 2.73 -0.81
CA ILE A 4 -27.26 1.29 -0.95
C ILE A 4 -26.32 1.07 -2.13
N ALA A 5 -25.11 0.58 -1.87
CA ALA A 5 -24.18 0.16 -2.90
C ALA A 5 -24.70 -1.09 -3.62
N LYS A 6 -24.52 -1.15 -4.92
CA LYS A 6 -24.95 -2.28 -5.75
C LYS A 6 -23.87 -3.34 -5.91
N GLN A 7 -22.62 -2.94 -5.77
CA GLN A 7 -21.45 -3.79 -5.87
C GLN A 7 -20.43 -3.41 -4.78
N LEU A 8 -19.69 -4.39 -4.31
CA LEU A 8 -18.67 -4.16 -3.27
C LEU A 8 -17.58 -3.16 -3.72
N THR A 9 -17.27 -3.12 -5.01
CA THR A 9 -16.28 -2.20 -5.58
C THR A 9 -16.66 -0.71 -5.44
N GLU A 10 -17.95 -0.39 -5.29
CA GLU A 10 -18.42 0.98 -5.02
C GLU A 10 -18.04 1.49 -3.63
N LEU A 11 -17.67 0.59 -2.73
CA LEU A 11 -17.24 0.91 -1.37
C LEU A 11 -15.71 1.09 -1.23
N ILE A 12 -14.96 0.94 -2.32
CA ILE A 12 -13.52 1.17 -2.33
C ILE A 12 -13.24 2.67 -2.27
N GLY A 13 -12.32 3.07 -1.41
CA GLY A 13 -11.97 4.47 -1.20
C GLY A 13 -12.83 5.15 -0.12
N ASN A 14 -12.82 6.47 -0.12
CA ASN A 14 -13.46 7.31 0.91
C ASN A 14 -13.11 6.85 2.34
N THR A 15 -11.87 6.45 2.54
CA THR A 15 -11.37 6.00 3.83
C THR A 15 -11.24 7.17 4.80
N PRO A 16 -11.43 6.93 6.11
CA PRO A 16 -11.44 8.01 7.09
C PRO A 16 -10.02 8.56 7.39
N LEU A 17 -10.01 9.80 7.86
CA LEU A 17 -8.89 10.37 8.61
C LEU A 17 -9.17 10.21 10.11
N LEU A 18 -8.13 9.89 10.87
CA LEU A 18 -8.18 9.75 12.32
C LEU A 18 -7.02 10.50 12.98
N GLU A 19 -7.32 11.37 13.94
CA GLU A 19 -6.29 11.98 14.77
C GLU A 19 -5.75 10.97 15.79
N LEU A 20 -4.43 10.77 15.80
CA LEU A 20 -3.74 9.85 16.70
C LEU A 20 -3.38 10.56 18.01
N ASN A 21 -4.39 10.94 18.79
CA ASN A 21 -4.23 11.83 19.94
C ASN A 21 -3.38 11.22 21.06
N LYS A 22 -3.71 10.01 21.51
CA LYS A 22 -2.97 9.35 22.59
C LYS A 22 -1.55 9.03 22.19
N TYR A 23 -1.37 8.49 20.98
CA TYR A 23 -0.05 8.13 20.48
C TYR A 23 0.84 9.36 20.31
N SER A 24 0.33 10.41 19.68
CA SER A 24 1.08 11.67 19.49
C SER A 24 1.47 12.31 20.82
N GLN A 25 0.54 12.36 21.78
CA GLN A 25 0.82 12.87 23.14
C GLN A 25 1.91 12.04 23.83
N SER A 26 1.87 10.71 23.72
CA SER A 26 2.89 9.83 24.30
C SER A 26 4.29 10.05 23.71
N LYS A 27 4.36 10.61 22.51
CA LYS A 27 5.62 10.97 21.82
C LYS A 27 6.03 12.44 22.03
N GLY A 28 5.29 13.18 22.86
CA GLY A 28 5.58 14.58 23.21
C GLY A 28 5.14 15.59 22.15
N LEU A 29 4.19 15.24 21.29
CA LEU A 29 3.66 16.15 20.26
C LEU A 29 2.46 16.93 20.79
N GLU A 30 2.45 18.24 20.56
CA GLU A 30 1.30 19.11 20.86
C GLU A 30 0.20 19.01 19.79
N THR A 31 0.60 18.81 18.52
CA THR A 31 -0.31 18.63 17.40
C THR A 31 -0.32 17.16 17.00
N PRO A 32 -1.49 16.48 17.01
CA PRO A 32 -1.55 15.06 16.68
C PRO A 32 -1.27 14.82 15.20
N VAL A 33 -0.58 13.72 14.91
CA VAL A 33 -0.47 13.17 13.56
C VAL A 33 -1.83 12.59 13.15
N ILE A 34 -2.20 12.77 11.89
CA ILE A 34 -3.47 12.32 11.33
C ILE A 34 -3.21 11.09 10.44
N ALA A 35 -3.91 10.00 10.71
CA ALA A 35 -3.83 8.78 9.94
C ALA A 35 -4.90 8.72 8.84
N LYS A 36 -4.50 8.45 7.59
CA LYS A 36 -5.40 7.98 6.52
C LYS A 36 -5.49 6.46 6.61
N VAL A 37 -6.62 5.96 7.10
CA VAL A 37 -6.77 4.56 7.52
C VAL A 37 -7.30 3.70 6.37
N GLU A 38 -6.41 3.11 5.59
CA GLU A 38 -6.75 2.39 4.36
C GLU A 38 -7.31 0.98 4.58
N PHE A 39 -7.25 0.41 5.79
CA PHE A 39 -7.89 -0.88 6.05
C PHE A 39 -9.43 -0.82 6.04
N PHE A 40 -10.03 0.35 5.99
CA PHE A 40 -11.47 0.51 5.78
C PHE A 40 -11.92 0.20 4.34
N ASN A 41 -10.99 0.02 3.40
CA ASN A 41 -11.34 -0.57 2.11
C ASN A 41 -11.88 -2.00 2.30
N PRO A 42 -12.80 -2.47 1.43
CA PRO A 42 -13.44 -3.78 1.56
C PRO A 42 -12.46 -4.97 1.67
N GLY A 43 -11.36 -4.92 0.95
CA GLY A 43 -10.29 -5.92 1.00
C GLY A 43 -9.24 -5.66 2.08
N GLY A 44 -9.42 -4.62 2.90
CA GLY A 44 -8.56 -4.33 4.05
C GLY A 44 -7.23 -3.65 3.71
N SER A 45 -7.07 -3.08 2.52
CA SER A 45 -5.86 -2.34 2.17
C SER A 45 -6.06 -1.26 1.11
N VAL A 46 -5.07 -0.37 1.01
CA VAL A 46 -4.96 0.67 -0.02
C VAL A 46 -4.95 0.07 -1.44
N LYS A 47 -4.52 -1.17 -1.60
CA LYS A 47 -4.38 -1.82 -2.91
C LYS A 47 -5.70 -2.15 -3.58
N ASP A 48 -6.81 -2.16 -2.87
CA ASP A 48 -8.14 -2.27 -3.48
C ASP A 48 -8.36 -1.19 -4.52
N ARG A 49 -7.85 0.03 -4.27
CA ARG A 49 -7.96 1.18 -5.18
C ARG A 49 -7.30 0.89 -6.52
N ILE A 50 -6.05 0.45 -6.51
CA ILE A 50 -5.30 0.20 -7.75
C ILE A 50 -5.74 -1.07 -8.45
N ALA A 51 -6.18 -2.08 -7.71
CA ALA A 51 -6.74 -3.30 -8.30
C ALA A 51 -7.96 -2.98 -9.17
N LEU A 52 -8.90 -2.19 -8.64
CA LEU A 52 -10.05 -1.73 -9.41
C LEU A 52 -9.62 -0.86 -10.61
N ALA A 53 -8.73 0.11 -10.37
CA ALA A 53 -8.30 1.04 -11.41
C ALA A 53 -7.59 0.36 -12.57
N MET A 54 -6.68 -0.57 -12.30
CA MET A 54 -5.95 -1.29 -13.35
C MET A 54 -6.87 -2.18 -14.18
N ILE A 55 -7.86 -2.83 -13.56
CA ILE A 55 -8.86 -3.64 -14.26
C ILE A 55 -9.74 -2.73 -15.14
N GLU A 56 -10.28 -1.64 -14.59
CA GLU A 56 -11.14 -0.71 -15.34
C GLU A 56 -10.39 -0.03 -16.49
N ASP A 57 -9.14 0.34 -16.29
CA ASP A 57 -8.30 0.90 -17.37
C ASP A 57 -8.07 -0.12 -18.50
N ALA A 58 -7.80 -1.38 -18.16
CA ALA A 58 -7.64 -2.45 -19.15
C ALA A 58 -8.96 -2.75 -19.91
N GLU A 59 -10.09 -2.68 -19.22
CA GLU A 59 -11.44 -2.78 -19.83
C GLU A 59 -11.67 -1.62 -20.81
N ALA A 60 -11.44 -0.39 -20.39
CA ALA A 60 -11.64 0.82 -21.19
C ALA A 60 -10.77 0.83 -22.45
N LYS A 61 -9.54 0.32 -22.36
CA LYS A 61 -8.61 0.19 -23.49
C LYS A 61 -8.93 -1.01 -24.39
N GLY A 62 -9.90 -1.83 -24.03
CA GLY A 62 -10.24 -3.04 -24.76
C GLY A 62 -9.18 -4.15 -24.68
N ILE A 63 -8.23 -4.03 -23.76
CA ILE A 63 -7.18 -5.03 -23.50
C ILE A 63 -7.77 -6.22 -22.77
N LEU A 64 -8.61 -5.96 -21.75
CA LEU A 64 -9.27 -6.97 -20.95
C LEU A 64 -10.70 -7.17 -21.42
N LYS A 65 -11.02 -8.37 -21.89
CA LYS A 65 -12.36 -8.75 -22.38
C LYS A 65 -13.18 -9.40 -21.25
N PRO A 66 -14.52 -9.31 -21.27
CA PRO A 66 -15.38 -9.98 -20.30
C PRO A 66 -15.02 -11.47 -20.16
N GLY A 67 -14.86 -11.95 -18.92
CA GLY A 67 -14.52 -13.34 -18.61
C GLY A 67 -13.07 -13.75 -18.91
N ALA A 68 -12.20 -12.80 -19.31
CA ALA A 68 -10.79 -13.08 -19.55
C ALA A 68 -10.03 -13.47 -18.28
N THR A 69 -8.83 -13.99 -18.48
CA THR A 69 -7.92 -14.34 -17.38
C THR A 69 -6.98 -13.18 -17.08
N ILE A 70 -6.94 -12.77 -15.81
CA ILE A 70 -5.96 -11.85 -15.27
C ILE A 70 -4.88 -12.68 -14.59
N ILE A 71 -3.62 -12.34 -14.83
CA ILE A 71 -2.47 -12.96 -14.17
C ILE A 71 -1.66 -11.85 -13.51
N GLU A 72 -1.21 -12.05 -12.27
CA GLU A 72 -0.32 -11.08 -11.61
C GLU A 72 0.70 -11.81 -10.73
N PRO A 73 1.99 -11.48 -10.87
CA PRO A 73 3.02 -11.99 -9.98
C PRO A 73 3.03 -11.17 -8.69
N THR A 74 2.29 -11.61 -7.70
CA THR A 74 2.20 -10.94 -6.40
C THR A 74 1.76 -11.88 -5.30
N SER A 75 2.31 -11.67 -4.12
CA SER A 75 1.91 -12.35 -2.87
C SER A 75 1.31 -11.38 -1.85
N GLY A 76 1.22 -10.10 -2.20
CA GLY A 76 0.83 -9.02 -1.30
C GLY A 76 -0.62 -8.59 -1.45
N ASN A 77 -0.88 -7.41 -0.92
CA ASN A 77 -2.22 -6.79 -0.89
C ASN A 77 -2.82 -6.54 -2.28
N THR A 78 -1.98 -6.33 -3.31
CA THR A 78 -2.46 -6.20 -4.69
C THR A 78 -3.15 -7.49 -5.15
N GLY A 79 -2.61 -8.66 -4.80
CA GLY A 79 -3.25 -9.94 -5.10
C GLY A 79 -4.61 -10.09 -4.43
N VAL A 80 -4.75 -9.61 -3.19
CA VAL A 80 -6.03 -9.61 -2.46
C VAL A 80 -7.04 -8.67 -3.13
N GLY A 81 -6.63 -7.45 -3.47
CA GLY A 81 -7.48 -6.49 -4.17
C GLY A 81 -7.93 -6.99 -5.53
N LEU A 82 -7.00 -7.58 -6.33
CA LEU A 82 -7.33 -8.18 -7.61
C LEU A 82 -8.30 -9.36 -7.45
N ALA A 83 -8.13 -10.20 -6.43
CA ALA A 83 -9.01 -11.33 -6.16
C ALA A 83 -10.44 -10.86 -5.84
N LEU A 84 -10.58 -9.85 -4.99
CA LEU A 84 -11.87 -9.23 -4.66
C LEU A 84 -12.54 -8.66 -5.91
N VAL A 85 -11.83 -7.82 -6.67
CA VAL A 85 -12.41 -7.16 -7.86
C VAL A 85 -12.73 -8.18 -8.95
N SER A 86 -11.86 -9.17 -9.17
CA SER A 86 -12.12 -10.25 -10.14
C SER A 86 -13.37 -11.06 -9.78
N ALA A 87 -13.57 -11.37 -8.49
CA ALA A 87 -14.77 -12.04 -8.02
C ALA A 87 -16.05 -11.24 -8.33
N VAL A 88 -16.02 -9.90 -8.09
CA VAL A 88 -17.17 -9.03 -8.36
C VAL A 88 -17.44 -8.89 -9.87
N LYS A 89 -16.39 -8.75 -10.68
CA LYS A 89 -16.50 -8.48 -12.13
C LYS A 89 -16.56 -9.75 -13.01
N GLY A 90 -16.36 -10.94 -12.43
CA GLY A 90 -16.44 -12.22 -13.15
C GLY A 90 -15.20 -12.55 -13.97
N TYR A 91 -14.02 -12.12 -13.55
CA TYR A 91 -12.75 -12.50 -14.16
C TYR A 91 -12.14 -13.74 -13.50
N HIS A 92 -11.45 -14.54 -14.29
CA HIS A 92 -10.57 -15.59 -13.76
C HIS A 92 -9.24 -14.98 -13.37
N LEU A 93 -8.82 -15.15 -12.13
CA LEU A 93 -7.55 -14.62 -11.62
C LEU A 93 -6.58 -15.73 -11.29
N ILE A 94 -5.37 -15.63 -11.81
CA ILE A 94 -4.23 -16.49 -11.46
C ILE A 94 -3.15 -15.61 -10.81
N LEU A 95 -2.76 -15.94 -9.59
CA LEU A 95 -1.66 -15.29 -8.89
C LEU A 95 -0.45 -16.22 -8.85
N THR A 96 0.68 -15.75 -9.32
CA THR A 96 1.95 -16.48 -9.21
C THR A 96 2.74 -15.94 -8.01
N MET A 97 3.24 -16.84 -7.17
CA MET A 97 4.00 -16.46 -5.99
C MET A 97 4.95 -17.57 -5.53
N PRO A 98 6.06 -17.23 -4.86
CA PRO A 98 6.96 -18.22 -4.29
C PRO A 98 6.26 -19.09 -3.23
N GLU A 99 6.63 -20.35 -3.16
CA GLU A 99 6.10 -21.32 -2.17
C GLU A 99 6.44 -20.96 -0.73
N THR A 100 7.34 -20.01 -0.50
CA THR A 100 7.69 -19.47 0.82
C THR A 100 6.63 -18.54 1.41
N MET A 101 5.63 -18.15 0.61
CA MET A 101 4.54 -17.32 1.09
C MET A 101 3.63 -18.07 2.07
N SER A 102 3.13 -17.37 3.08
CA SER A 102 2.32 -17.98 4.14
C SER A 102 1.05 -18.63 3.62
N ILE A 103 0.61 -19.68 4.31
CA ILE A 103 -0.63 -20.40 3.96
C ILE A 103 -1.84 -19.48 4.08
N GLU A 104 -1.85 -18.59 5.07
CA GLU A 104 -2.94 -17.63 5.28
C GLU A 104 -3.14 -16.73 4.07
N ARG A 105 -2.05 -16.20 3.48
CA ARG A 105 -2.10 -15.37 2.26
C ARG A 105 -2.65 -16.14 1.06
N ARG A 106 -2.21 -17.41 0.91
CA ARG A 106 -2.71 -18.29 -0.17
C ARG A 106 -4.20 -18.59 0.01
N ASN A 107 -4.62 -18.89 1.22
CA ASN A 107 -6.01 -19.20 1.53
C ASN A 107 -6.92 -17.99 1.36
N LEU A 108 -6.45 -16.78 1.72
CA LEU A 108 -7.22 -15.56 1.58
C LEU A 108 -7.60 -15.31 0.11
N VAL A 109 -6.65 -15.38 -0.82
CA VAL A 109 -6.94 -15.16 -2.25
C VAL A 109 -7.75 -16.29 -2.85
N LYS A 110 -7.53 -17.54 -2.42
CA LYS A 110 -8.35 -18.69 -2.83
C LYS A 110 -9.80 -18.57 -2.36
N ALA A 111 -10.04 -17.98 -1.18
CA ALA A 111 -11.38 -17.74 -0.67
C ALA A 111 -12.21 -16.82 -1.58
N TYR A 112 -11.56 -15.91 -2.32
CA TYR A 112 -12.18 -15.10 -3.36
C TYR A 112 -12.32 -15.83 -4.70
N GLY A 113 -11.84 -17.07 -4.82
CA GLY A 113 -11.89 -17.85 -6.05
C GLY A 113 -10.65 -17.71 -6.95
N ALA A 114 -9.61 -17.04 -6.50
CA ALA A 114 -8.36 -16.94 -7.27
C ALA A 114 -7.61 -18.29 -7.31
N GLU A 115 -7.00 -18.57 -8.45
CA GLU A 115 -6.04 -19.66 -8.60
C GLU A 115 -4.65 -19.20 -8.15
N VAL A 116 -3.95 -20.05 -7.40
CA VAL A 116 -2.58 -19.78 -6.94
C VAL A 116 -1.61 -20.76 -7.60
N ARG A 117 -0.63 -20.22 -8.31
CA ARG A 117 0.48 -20.97 -8.89
C ARG A 117 1.74 -20.70 -8.09
N LEU A 118 2.21 -21.73 -7.40
CA LEU A 118 3.43 -21.65 -6.60
C LEU A 118 4.66 -21.87 -7.47
N THR A 119 5.69 -21.05 -7.24
CA THR A 119 7.00 -21.18 -7.86
C THR A 119 8.04 -21.55 -6.82
N SER A 120 9.21 -22.00 -7.26
CA SER A 120 10.30 -22.37 -6.35
C SER A 120 10.67 -21.18 -5.45
N GLY A 121 10.78 -21.42 -4.17
CA GLY A 121 11.21 -20.43 -3.18
C GLY A 121 12.62 -19.89 -3.47
N LYS A 122 13.49 -20.70 -4.12
CA LYS A 122 14.85 -20.32 -4.49
C LYS A 122 14.87 -19.22 -5.56
N ASP A 123 13.87 -19.19 -6.43
CA ASP A 123 13.77 -18.23 -7.53
C ASP A 123 13.10 -16.91 -7.10
N GLY A 124 12.49 -16.87 -5.91
CA GLY A 124 11.84 -15.68 -5.36
C GLY A 124 10.82 -15.03 -6.30
N MET A 125 10.70 -13.70 -6.24
CA MET A 125 9.79 -12.96 -7.13
C MET A 125 10.17 -13.03 -8.62
N PRO A 126 11.45 -13.05 -9.03
CA PRO A 126 11.80 -13.27 -10.44
C PRO A 126 11.22 -14.57 -11.00
N GLY A 127 11.18 -15.64 -10.22
CA GLY A 127 10.55 -16.91 -10.61
C GLY A 127 9.04 -16.77 -10.79
N ALA A 128 8.37 -16.03 -9.91
CA ALA A 128 6.93 -15.76 -10.02
C ALA A 128 6.61 -14.91 -11.25
N ILE A 129 7.45 -13.94 -11.60
CA ILE A 129 7.30 -13.10 -12.79
C ILE A 129 7.41 -13.95 -14.06
N ARG A 130 8.45 -14.78 -14.17
CA ARG A 130 8.60 -15.69 -15.34
C ARG A 130 7.40 -16.60 -15.49
N ALA A 131 6.92 -17.20 -14.40
CA ALA A 131 5.74 -18.07 -14.43
C ALA A 131 4.47 -17.32 -14.88
N ALA A 132 4.30 -16.05 -14.47
CA ALA A 132 3.19 -15.22 -14.93
C ALA A 132 3.27 -14.94 -16.43
N GLU A 133 4.45 -14.64 -16.96
CA GLU A 133 4.68 -14.39 -18.38
C GLU A 133 4.41 -15.65 -19.22
N GLU A 134 4.91 -16.81 -18.79
CA GLU A 134 4.66 -18.10 -19.43
C GLU A 134 3.17 -18.44 -19.48
N LEU A 135 2.44 -18.22 -18.38
CA LEU A 135 1.00 -18.43 -18.32
C LEU A 135 0.25 -17.48 -19.24
N ARG A 136 0.61 -16.19 -19.26
CA ARG A 136 0.02 -15.20 -20.18
C ARG A 136 0.17 -15.65 -21.63
N ASP A 137 1.35 -16.10 -22.02
CA ASP A 137 1.65 -16.50 -23.39
C ASP A 137 0.94 -17.82 -23.79
N SER A 138 0.59 -18.66 -22.82
CA SER A 138 -0.11 -19.93 -23.01
C SER A 138 -1.64 -19.81 -22.98
N ILE A 139 -2.19 -18.76 -22.39
CA ILE A 139 -3.64 -18.57 -22.24
C ILE A 139 -4.12 -17.45 -23.16
N PRO A 140 -4.92 -17.77 -24.21
CA PRO A 140 -5.42 -16.75 -25.13
C PRO A 140 -6.19 -15.64 -24.42
N GLY A 141 -5.80 -14.38 -24.68
CA GLY A 141 -6.46 -13.20 -24.09
C GLY A 141 -6.12 -12.92 -22.62
N ALA A 142 -5.19 -13.65 -22.02
CA ALA A 142 -4.73 -13.38 -20.67
C ALA A 142 -3.93 -12.07 -20.59
N VAL A 143 -4.08 -11.35 -19.47
CA VAL A 143 -3.48 -10.02 -19.25
C VAL A 143 -2.72 -10.01 -17.93
N ILE A 144 -1.51 -9.45 -17.93
CA ILE A 144 -0.76 -9.06 -16.73
C ILE A 144 -0.93 -7.54 -16.55
N LEU A 145 -1.38 -7.09 -15.40
CA LEU A 145 -1.69 -5.68 -15.15
C LEU A 145 -0.47 -4.82 -14.80
N GLN A 146 0.59 -5.43 -14.24
CA GLN A 146 1.90 -4.80 -13.99
C GLN A 146 1.84 -3.60 -13.05
N GLN A 147 1.55 -3.83 -11.78
CA GLN A 147 1.37 -2.78 -10.76
C GLN A 147 2.53 -1.77 -10.66
N PHE A 148 3.76 -2.16 -10.95
CA PHE A 148 4.96 -1.31 -10.86
C PHE A 148 5.17 -0.41 -12.08
N GLU A 149 4.41 -0.59 -13.15
CA GLU A 149 4.56 0.13 -14.42
C GLU A 149 3.25 0.76 -14.90
N ASN A 150 2.11 0.29 -14.39
CA ASN A 150 0.79 0.68 -14.86
C ASN A 150 0.43 2.10 -14.40
N ALA A 151 0.24 3.01 -15.34
CA ALA A 151 -0.10 4.40 -15.07
C ALA A 151 -1.45 4.58 -14.35
N ALA A 152 -2.37 3.61 -14.46
CA ALA A 152 -3.63 3.64 -13.72
C ALA A 152 -3.43 3.60 -12.19
N ASN A 153 -2.30 3.05 -11.72
CA ASN A 153 -1.96 3.02 -10.31
C ASN A 153 -1.81 4.44 -9.72
N PRO A 154 -0.80 5.25 -10.08
CA PRO A 154 -0.71 6.61 -9.54
C PRO A 154 -1.89 7.49 -9.93
N ALA A 155 -2.50 7.29 -11.10
CA ALA A 155 -3.68 8.03 -11.53
C ALA A 155 -4.85 7.87 -10.55
N LYS A 156 -5.09 6.65 -10.05
CA LYS A 156 -6.15 6.39 -9.06
C LYS A 156 -5.95 7.16 -7.75
N HIS A 157 -4.73 7.27 -7.29
CA HIS A 157 -4.42 8.04 -6.08
C HIS A 157 -4.54 9.55 -6.31
N TYR A 158 -4.19 10.02 -7.50
CA TYR A 158 -4.43 11.39 -7.89
C TYR A 158 -5.92 11.74 -7.94
N GLU A 159 -6.76 10.83 -8.43
CA GLU A 159 -8.21 11.00 -8.57
C GLU A 159 -8.98 10.80 -7.26
N THR A 160 -8.45 10.03 -6.31
CA THR A 160 -9.21 9.63 -5.11
C THR A 160 -8.50 9.95 -3.80
N THR A 161 -7.36 9.35 -3.52
CA THR A 161 -6.65 9.50 -2.23
C THR A 161 -6.25 10.94 -1.95
N GLY A 162 -5.68 11.64 -2.93
CA GLY A 162 -5.32 13.06 -2.83
C GLY A 162 -6.51 13.96 -2.54
N PRO A 163 -7.57 13.93 -3.38
CA PRO A 163 -8.81 14.68 -3.16
C PRO A 163 -9.48 14.38 -1.81
N GLU A 164 -9.50 13.13 -1.36
CA GLU A 164 -10.06 12.76 -0.05
C GLU A 164 -9.30 13.44 1.09
N ILE A 165 -7.95 13.38 1.08
CA ILE A 165 -7.12 14.02 2.10
C ILE A 165 -7.34 15.53 2.08
N TRP A 166 -7.35 16.16 0.92
CA TRP A 166 -7.56 17.60 0.79
C TRP A 166 -8.92 18.04 1.33
N ARG A 167 -9.99 17.36 0.91
CA ARG A 167 -11.36 17.63 1.37
C ARG A 167 -11.50 17.45 2.89
N ASP A 168 -11.02 16.32 3.42
CA ASP A 168 -11.23 15.92 4.80
C ASP A 168 -10.35 16.69 5.78
N THR A 169 -9.36 17.44 5.29
CA THR A 169 -8.55 18.40 6.06
C THR A 169 -8.97 19.86 5.86
N ASP A 170 -10.03 20.14 5.12
CA ASP A 170 -10.40 21.50 4.67
C ASP A 170 -9.24 22.22 3.97
N GLY A 171 -8.43 21.49 3.21
CA GLY A 171 -7.26 22.02 2.51
C GLY A 171 -6.09 22.42 3.42
N LYS A 172 -6.05 21.94 4.65
CA LYS A 172 -5.06 22.36 5.68
C LYS A 172 -4.01 21.27 5.97
N VAL A 173 -3.64 20.47 4.98
CA VAL A 173 -2.52 19.52 5.09
C VAL A 173 -1.21 20.23 4.78
N ASP A 174 -0.22 20.10 5.65
CA ASP A 174 1.13 20.68 5.47
C ASP A 174 2.14 19.63 4.99
N ILE A 175 2.03 18.40 5.48
CA ILE A 175 2.96 17.32 5.17
C ILE A 175 2.15 16.01 4.95
N PHE A 176 2.48 15.31 3.88
CA PHE A 176 1.97 13.95 3.61
C PHE A 176 3.12 12.95 3.65
N VAL A 177 2.93 11.87 4.42
CA VAL A 177 3.92 10.80 4.60
C VAL A 177 3.35 9.48 4.11
N GLY A 178 4.09 8.75 3.29
CA GLY A 178 3.68 7.46 2.79
C GLY A 178 4.82 6.53 2.42
N GLY A 179 4.65 5.24 2.69
CA GLY A 179 5.60 4.20 2.32
C GLY A 179 5.60 3.94 0.81
N VAL A 180 6.76 3.56 0.26
CA VAL A 180 6.94 3.30 -1.16
C VAL A 180 7.08 1.79 -1.43
N GLY A 181 6.00 1.18 -1.88
CA GLY A 181 6.02 -0.14 -2.52
C GLY A 181 6.12 0.02 -4.04
N THR A 182 5.01 0.27 -4.72
CA THR A 182 4.99 0.63 -6.15
C THR A 182 5.29 2.10 -6.41
N GLY A 183 5.17 2.95 -5.39
CA GLY A 183 5.30 4.40 -5.53
C GLY A 183 4.04 5.11 -6.03
N GLY A 184 3.00 4.38 -6.40
CA GLY A 184 1.76 4.98 -6.92
C GLY A 184 1.03 5.84 -5.91
N THR A 185 0.92 5.39 -4.67
CA THR A 185 0.26 6.14 -3.59
C THR A 185 0.90 7.51 -3.37
N ILE A 186 2.21 7.53 -3.11
CA ILE A 186 2.93 8.77 -2.81
C ILE A 186 2.98 9.72 -4.02
N SER A 187 3.15 9.17 -5.22
CA SER A 187 3.26 9.93 -6.45
C SER A 187 1.94 10.56 -6.86
N GLY A 188 0.86 9.79 -6.90
CA GLY A 188 -0.46 10.30 -7.28
C GLY A 188 -1.04 11.25 -6.25
N THR A 189 -1.00 10.88 -4.97
CA THR A 189 -1.45 11.73 -3.87
C THR A 189 -0.61 13.00 -3.78
N GLY A 190 0.71 12.87 -3.84
CA GLY A 190 1.64 14.00 -3.75
C GLY A 190 1.45 15.00 -4.90
N LYS A 191 1.28 14.50 -6.13
CA LYS A 191 0.99 15.36 -7.28
C LYS A 191 -0.27 16.18 -7.06
N TYR A 192 -1.38 15.54 -6.66
CA TYR A 192 -2.62 16.25 -6.41
C TYR A 192 -2.47 17.31 -5.32
N LEU A 193 -1.89 16.94 -4.17
CA LEU A 193 -1.72 17.88 -3.04
C LEU A 193 -0.85 19.09 -3.41
N LYS A 194 0.24 18.89 -4.16
CA LYS A 194 1.11 19.98 -4.61
C LYS A 194 0.44 20.89 -5.65
N GLU A 195 -0.45 20.36 -6.47
CA GLU A 195 -1.25 21.19 -7.39
C GLU A 195 -2.27 22.06 -6.63
N GLN A 196 -2.80 21.59 -5.50
CA GLN A 196 -3.66 22.40 -4.64
C GLN A 196 -2.86 23.43 -3.84
N ASN A 197 -1.71 23.03 -3.28
CA ASN A 197 -0.81 23.89 -2.52
C ASN A 197 0.65 23.45 -2.73
N PRO A 198 1.46 24.19 -3.49
CA PRO A 198 2.86 23.85 -3.75
C PRO A 198 3.75 23.72 -2.52
N ASN A 199 3.32 24.29 -1.39
CA ASN A 199 4.07 24.25 -0.12
C ASN A 199 3.88 22.94 0.67
N VAL A 200 2.93 22.10 0.29
CA VAL A 200 2.77 20.78 0.91
C VAL A 200 4.04 19.96 0.71
N LYS A 201 4.60 19.45 1.81
CA LYS A 201 5.76 18.56 1.76
C LYS A 201 5.33 17.11 1.60
N ILE A 202 5.99 16.41 0.69
CA ILE A 202 5.73 14.99 0.41
C ILE A 202 6.95 14.19 0.85
N ILE A 203 6.75 13.29 1.82
CA ILE A 203 7.82 12.48 2.40
C ILE A 203 7.56 11.01 2.08
N ALA A 204 8.44 10.44 1.28
CA ALA A 204 8.45 9.03 0.95
C ALA A 204 9.19 8.24 2.04
N VAL A 205 8.74 7.02 2.32
CA VAL A 205 9.36 6.16 3.33
C VAL A 205 9.84 4.86 2.70
N GLU A 206 11.08 4.48 2.98
CA GLU A 206 11.66 3.23 2.55
C GLU A 206 12.42 2.51 3.68
N PRO A 207 12.66 1.17 3.56
CA PRO A 207 13.49 0.45 4.52
C PRO A 207 14.95 0.91 4.44
N LYS A 208 15.57 1.21 5.57
CA LYS A 208 16.97 1.65 5.62
C LYS A 208 17.95 0.63 5.06
N SER A 209 17.70 -0.67 5.27
CA SER A 209 18.54 -1.73 4.72
C SER A 209 18.34 -1.98 3.22
N SER A 210 17.42 -1.26 2.58
CA SER A 210 17.13 -1.33 1.14
C SER A 210 16.77 0.06 0.60
N ALA A 211 17.56 1.07 0.93
CA ALA A 211 17.30 2.49 0.68
C ALA A 211 17.63 2.89 -0.78
N VAL A 212 16.98 2.24 -1.74
CA VAL A 212 17.26 2.42 -3.18
C VAL A 212 16.83 3.80 -3.68
N LEU A 213 15.81 4.42 -3.07
CA LEU A 213 15.37 5.77 -3.43
C LEU A 213 16.40 6.82 -3.00
N ASN A 214 17.14 6.55 -1.92
CA ASN A 214 18.28 7.34 -1.46
C ASN A 214 19.62 6.93 -2.11
N GLY A 215 19.57 6.13 -3.19
CA GLY A 215 20.75 5.75 -3.97
C GLY A 215 21.64 4.66 -3.34
N GLN A 216 21.12 3.96 -2.32
CA GLN A 216 21.81 2.83 -1.70
C GLN A 216 21.48 1.51 -2.40
N PRO A 217 22.33 0.47 -2.27
CA PRO A 217 21.99 -0.86 -2.78
C PRO A 217 20.71 -1.41 -2.16
N SER A 218 20.00 -2.26 -2.92
CA SER A 218 18.91 -3.06 -2.37
C SER A 218 19.44 -4.10 -1.38
N GLY A 219 18.65 -4.41 -0.35
CA GLY A 219 18.99 -5.38 0.65
C GLY A 219 17.75 -6.03 1.28
N PRO A 220 17.95 -7.10 2.07
CA PRO A 220 16.83 -7.74 2.78
C PRO A 220 16.28 -6.86 3.89
N HIS A 221 14.97 -6.89 4.07
CA HIS A 221 14.28 -6.19 5.15
C HIS A 221 13.02 -6.94 5.58
N LYS A 222 12.45 -6.55 6.72
CA LYS A 222 11.25 -7.17 7.30
C LYS A 222 9.97 -6.35 7.07
N ILE A 223 10.05 -5.19 6.44
CA ILE A 223 8.93 -4.27 6.25
C ILE A 223 8.14 -4.67 4.99
N GLN A 224 7.27 -5.66 5.12
CA GLN A 224 6.44 -6.14 4.01
C GLN A 224 5.56 -5.03 3.44
N GLY A 225 5.44 -4.98 2.11
CA GLY A 225 4.58 -4.05 1.38
C GLY A 225 5.28 -2.81 0.83
N ILE A 226 6.50 -2.51 1.28
CA ILE A 226 7.36 -1.44 0.76
C ILE A 226 8.76 -1.98 0.46
N GLY A 227 9.61 -1.16 -0.13
CA GLY A 227 11.01 -1.55 -0.40
C GLY A 227 11.13 -2.65 -1.44
N ALA A 228 10.69 -2.41 -2.66
CA ALA A 228 10.70 -3.40 -3.76
C ALA A 228 12.12 -3.80 -4.22
N GLY A 229 13.16 -3.09 -3.79
CA GLY A 229 14.55 -3.34 -4.18
C GLY A 229 14.97 -2.68 -5.50
N PHE A 230 14.08 -1.92 -6.11
CA PHE A 230 14.31 -1.11 -7.32
C PHE A 230 13.40 0.12 -7.30
N ILE A 231 13.66 1.09 -8.17
CA ILE A 231 12.82 2.28 -8.34
C ILE A 231 11.71 1.94 -9.34
N PRO A 232 10.43 1.90 -8.91
CA PRO A 232 9.31 1.58 -9.81
C PRO A 232 9.07 2.68 -10.85
N LYS A 233 8.57 2.32 -12.03
CA LYS A 233 8.17 3.30 -13.06
C LYS A 233 6.96 4.16 -12.63
N THR A 234 6.16 3.67 -11.71
CA THR A 234 5.02 4.40 -11.10
C THR A 234 5.43 5.37 -9.99
N TYR A 235 6.72 5.41 -9.64
CA TYR A 235 7.28 6.38 -8.69
C TYR A 235 7.71 7.66 -9.42
N ASN A 236 7.20 8.80 -8.98
CA ASN A 236 7.56 10.11 -9.51
C ASN A 236 8.37 10.90 -8.48
N SER A 237 9.67 10.97 -8.67
CA SER A 237 10.58 11.70 -7.78
C SER A 237 10.34 13.22 -7.76
N ASP A 238 9.75 13.79 -8.82
CA ASP A 238 9.57 15.25 -8.95
C ASP A 238 8.60 15.83 -7.90
N VAL A 239 7.72 14.99 -7.34
CA VAL A 239 6.77 15.42 -6.31
C VAL A 239 7.27 15.15 -4.88
N ILE A 240 8.40 14.46 -4.72
CA ILE A 240 8.96 14.05 -3.43
C ILE A 240 9.92 15.12 -2.92
N ASP A 241 9.71 15.59 -1.69
CA ASP A 241 10.60 16.55 -1.03
C ASP A 241 11.68 15.86 -0.21
N GLU A 242 11.39 14.69 0.34
CA GLU A 242 12.31 13.92 1.19
C GLU A 242 12.01 12.42 1.09
N VAL A 243 13.06 11.61 1.19
CA VAL A 243 12.97 10.17 1.40
C VAL A 243 13.49 9.85 2.79
N PHE A 244 12.65 9.25 3.63
CA PHE A 244 12.94 8.90 5.01
C PHE A 244 13.21 7.40 5.15
N ASP A 245 14.38 7.04 5.67
CA ASP A 245 14.78 5.65 5.89
C ASP A 245 14.34 5.17 7.27
N VAL A 246 13.72 3.98 7.36
CA VAL A 246 13.22 3.39 8.61
C VAL A 246 13.85 2.02 8.84
N GLU A 247 14.32 1.79 10.08
CA GLU A 247 14.81 0.47 10.51
C GLU A 247 13.66 -0.51 10.72
N ASN A 248 13.93 -1.82 10.57
CA ASN A 248 12.93 -2.85 10.79
C ASN A 248 12.29 -2.77 12.19
N ASP A 249 13.12 -2.63 13.23
CA ASP A 249 12.68 -2.62 14.62
C ASP A 249 11.85 -1.37 14.97
N GLU A 250 12.16 -0.24 14.36
CA GLU A 250 11.38 0.99 14.49
C GLU A 250 9.97 0.82 13.92
N ALA A 251 9.86 0.20 12.74
CA ALA A 251 8.57 -0.10 12.12
C ALA A 251 7.73 -1.07 12.96
N ILE A 252 8.36 -2.15 13.45
CA ILE A 252 7.68 -3.19 14.24
C ILE A 252 7.23 -2.63 15.59
N ARG A 253 8.11 -1.92 16.30
CA ARG A 253 7.77 -1.29 17.60
C ARG A 253 6.61 -0.32 17.44
N THR A 254 6.66 0.57 16.44
CA THR A 254 5.60 1.54 16.18
C THR A 254 4.27 0.87 15.84
N GLY A 255 4.28 -0.20 15.03
CA GLY A 255 3.08 -0.98 14.72
C GLY A 255 2.44 -1.63 15.94
N ARG A 256 3.24 -2.11 16.90
CA ARG A 256 2.77 -2.66 18.18
C ARG A 256 2.20 -1.54 19.08
N GLU A 257 2.92 -0.45 19.21
CA GLU A 257 2.52 0.69 20.07
C GLU A 257 1.20 1.31 19.62
N ILE A 258 0.99 1.48 18.31
CA ILE A 258 -0.24 2.10 17.80
C ILE A 258 -1.46 1.21 18.03
N ALA A 259 -1.32 -0.11 17.97
CA ALA A 259 -2.39 -1.04 18.31
C ALA A 259 -2.78 -0.94 19.79
N GLN A 260 -1.81 -0.79 20.68
CA GLN A 260 -2.03 -0.70 22.12
C GLN A 260 -2.54 0.67 22.59
N SER A 261 -2.17 1.75 21.90
CA SER A 261 -2.53 3.12 22.30
C SER A 261 -3.83 3.62 21.69
N GLU A 262 -4.04 3.39 20.38
CA GLU A 262 -5.20 3.89 19.63
C GLU A 262 -6.18 2.78 19.20
N GLY A 263 -5.85 1.51 19.43
CA GLY A 263 -6.66 0.38 18.96
C GLY A 263 -6.55 0.12 17.46
N LEU A 264 -5.57 0.71 16.78
CA LEU A 264 -5.33 0.53 15.35
C LEU A 264 -4.41 -0.67 15.11
N LEU A 265 -5.00 -1.80 14.76
CA LEU A 265 -4.26 -2.99 14.34
C LEU A 265 -3.85 -2.84 12.87
N VAL A 266 -2.59 -2.54 12.62
CA VAL A 266 -2.06 -2.21 11.30
C VAL A 266 -0.87 -3.10 10.91
N GLY A 267 -0.50 -3.09 9.62
CA GLY A 267 0.64 -3.85 9.12
C GLY A 267 1.99 -3.18 9.40
N ILE A 268 3.08 -3.87 9.04
CA ILE A 268 4.46 -3.43 9.32
C ILE A 268 4.78 -2.13 8.59
N SER A 269 4.36 -1.98 7.34
CA SER A 269 4.61 -0.76 6.56
C SER A 269 3.85 0.46 7.10
N ALA A 270 2.71 0.26 7.74
CA ALA A 270 2.00 1.31 8.47
C ALA A 270 2.84 1.78 9.68
N GLY A 271 3.44 0.85 10.42
CA GLY A 271 4.38 1.17 11.50
C GLY A 271 5.58 1.99 11.00
N ALA A 272 6.15 1.62 9.86
CA ALA A 272 7.25 2.37 9.24
C ALA A 272 6.84 3.80 8.86
N ALA A 273 5.72 3.97 8.17
CA ALA A 273 5.22 5.28 7.76
C ALA A 273 4.90 6.16 8.97
N LEU A 274 4.26 5.59 9.99
CA LEU A 274 3.94 6.32 11.23
C LEU A 274 5.19 6.72 12.00
N PHE A 275 6.20 5.84 12.10
CA PHE A 275 7.48 6.21 12.72
C PHE A 275 8.08 7.43 12.05
N ALA A 276 8.18 7.42 10.72
CA ALA A 276 8.69 8.56 9.95
C ALA A 276 7.87 9.84 10.22
N ALA A 277 6.54 9.74 10.21
CA ALA A 277 5.65 10.88 10.47
C ALA A 277 5.87 11.48 11.88
N ILE A 278 6.06 10.65 12.90
CA ILE A 278 6.37 11.10 14.26
C ILE A 278 7.74 11.80 14.33
N GLN A 279 8.78 11.25 13.68
CA GLN A 279 10.10 11.89 13.66
C GLN A 279 10.05 13.24 12.93
N VAL A 280 9.33 13.32 11.82
CA VAL A 280 9.11 14.57 11.07
C VAL A 280 8.35 15.59 11.94
N ALA A 281 7.32 15.15 12.67
CA ALA A 281 6.53 16.01 13.57
C ALA A 281 7.35 16.60 14.71
N LYS A 282 8.37 15.88 15.18
CA LYS A 282 9.26 16.33 16.26
C LYS A 282 10.23 17.43 15.85
N ARG A 283 10.41 17.67 14.57
CA ARG A 283 11.30 18.72 14.08
C ARG A 283 10.76 20.11 14.47
N PRO A 284 11.61 21.01 14.99
CA PRO A 284 11.15 22.35 15.43
C PRO A 284 10.39 23.13 14.37
N GLU A 285 10.83 23.04 13.10
CA GLU A 285 10.22 23.71 11.96
C GLU A 285 8.82 23.16 11.60
N ASN A 286 8.47 22.01 12.13
CA ASN A 286 7.17 21.35 11.88
C ASN A 286 6.19 21.49 13.05
N LYS A 287 6.56 22.25 14.10
CA LYS A 287 5.67 22.49 15.23
C LYS A 287 4.35 23.12 14.74
N GLY A 288 3.23 22.52 15.14
CA GLY A 288 1.89 23.00 14.80
C GLY A 288 1.41 22.64 13.39
N LYS A 289 2.25 22.00 12.57
CA LYS A 289 1.85 21.57 11.22
C LYS A 289 0.94 20.35 11.24
N LYS A 290 0.00 20.31 10.30
CA LYS A 290 -0.85 19.13 10.04
C LYS A 290 -0.11 18.13 9.18
N ILE A 291 0.17 16.98 9.76
CA ILE A 291 0.86 15.86 9.11
C ILE A 291 -0.13 14.73 8.93
N VAL A 292 -0.35 14.32 7.67
CA VAL A 292 -1.16 13.15 7.32
C VAL A 292 -0.23 12.02 6.93
N VAL A 293 -0.41 10.85 7.55
CA VAL A 293 0.30 9.62 7.23
C VAL A 293 -0.68 8.56 6.72
N LEU A 294 -0.34 7.90 5.63
CA LEU A 294 -1.15 6.81 5.12
C LEU A 294 -0.74 5.48 5.77
N LEU A 295 -1.73 4.81 6.40
CA LEU A 295 -1.59 3.48 6.99
C LEU A 295 -2.20 2.46 6.02
N PRO A 296 -1.38 1.65 5.30
CA PRO A 296 -1.83 0.94 4.11
C PRO A 296 -2.82 -0.19 4.34
N ASP A 297 -2.71 -0.95 5.45
CA ASP A 297 -3.48 -2.18 5.62
C ASP A 297 -3.76 -2.57 7.07
N THR A 298 -4.56 -3.64 7.22
CA THR A 298 -4.88 -4.25 8.50
C THR A 298 -3.73 -5.12 9.04
N GLY A 299 -3.57 -5.14 10.36
CA GLY A 299 -2.60 -5.99 11.05
C GLY A 299 -2.98 -7.46 11.13
N GLU A 300 -4.22 -7.84 10.86
CA GLU A 300 -4.68 -9.24 10.91
C GLU A 300 -3.89 -10.16 9.97
N ARG A 301 -3.35 -9.63 8.88
CA ARG A 301 -2.50 -10.35 7.92
C ARG A 301 -1.10 -10.62 8.43
N TYR A 302 -0.74 -10.10 9.61
CA TYR A 302 0.62 -10.13 10.18
C TYR A 302 0.70 -10.81 11.53
N LEU A 303 -0.40 -11.45 12.01
CA LEU A 303 -0.46 -12.08 13.33
C LEU A 303 0.56 -13.21 13.51
N SER A 304 0.91 -13.90 12.42
CA SER A 304 1.94 -14.96 12.41
C SER A 304 3.34 -14.46 12.00
N THR A 305 3.54 -13.14 11.92
CA THR A 305 4.82 -12.53 11.56
C THR A 305 5.53 -11.94 12.78
N VAL A 306 6.77 -11.49 12.59
CA VAL A 306 7.57 -10.80 13.61
C VAL A 306 6.87 -9.56 14.20
N LEU A 307 5.88 -8.98 13.50
CA LEU A 307 5.15 -7.83 14.02
C LEU A 307 4.45 -8.15 15.35
N TYR A 308 3.80 -9.31 15.44
CA TYR A 308 3.04 -9.71 16.63
C TYR A 308 3.59 -10.95 17.34
N ALA A 309 4.78 -11.42 16.98
CA ALA A 309 5.50 -12.50 17.67
C ALA A 309 6.24 -11.92 18.89
N PHE A 310 5.50 -11.53 19.93
CA PHE A 310 6.05 -10.79 21.08
C PHE A 310 7.14 -11.56 21.83
N GLU A 311 6.97 -12.87 21.99
CA GLU A 311 7.92 -13.73 22.71
C GLU A 311 9.14 -14.07 21.85
N ASP A 312 8.93 -14.36 20.56
CA ASP A 312 9.99 -14.76 19.64
C ASP A 312 10.76 -13.56 19.06
N TYR A 313 10.20 -12.38 19.14
CA TYR A 313 10.82 -11.13 18.67
C TYR A 313 10.58 -9.98 19.67
N PRO A 314 11.21 -10.05 20.85
CA PRO A 314 11.14 -8.98 21.85
C PRO A 314 11.88 -7.72 21.33
N LEU A 315 11.33 -6.51 21.61
CA LEU A 315 11.92 -5.23 21.24
C LEU A 315 12.01 -4.31 22.45
#